data_382fd87d1154aeb8407a5425b3830c5b
#
_entry.id   382fd87d1154aeb8407a5425b3830c5b
#
_cell.length_a   1.000
_cell.length_b   1.000
_cell.length_c   1.000
_cell.angle_alpha   90.00
_cell.angle_beta   90.00
_cell.angle_gamma   90.00
#
_symmetry.space_group_name_H-M   'P 1'
#
loop_
_entity.id
_entity.type
_entity.pdbx_description
1 polymer ?
#
loop_
_entity_poly.entity_id
_entity_poly.type
_entity_poly.pdbx_seq_one_letter_code
_entity_poly.pdbx_strand_id
1 'polypeptide(L)'
;MEKVENTETSQVYENDMELYLSQFCKDQKIEDIRQESQSVWNAALMYIKRHAFNEPDCLKSKEMHNIDGFLGGYSNYNAYDYKLINRICDYYIYMCMMYDKEVSAIGFSLLTGIDRYTIATWRDEGTKSSPLSSDIGKKISDFREESLSAKLATAKRNPVGILAILNRHYGWNLPGVSREQQNHKQALTASDLPQLGSINGQNTSMLNDSGAYDSNNADANE
;
A
#
# COMPACT_ATOMS: atom_id res chain seq x y z
N MET A 1 19.25 -2.80 -32.29
CA MET A 1 18.04 -3.57 -32.62
C MET A 1 17.10 -3.74 -31.40
N GLU A 2 17.64 -3.97 -30.22
CA GLU A 2 16.85 -4.21 -28.98
C GLU A 2 15.88 -3.07 -28.56
N LYS A 3 16.25 -1.83 -28.91
CA LYS A 3 15.46 -0.63 -28.52
C LYS A 3 14.17 -0.44 -29.34
N VAL A 4 14.14 -0.96 -30.55
CA VAL A 4 12.97 -0.84 -31.47
C VAL A 4 11.92 -1.90 -31.10
N GLU A 5 12.34 -3.14 -30.87
CA GLU A 5 11.45 -4.26 -30.54
C GLU A 5 10.66 -4.03 -29.24
N ASN A 6 11.33 -3.52 -28.20
CA ASN A 6 10.67 -3.18 -26.93
C ASN A 6 9.67 -2.01 -27.03
N THR A 7 9.90 -1.09 -27.97
CA THR A 7 9.00 0.04 -28.19
C THR A 7 7.74 -0.39 -28.91
N GLU A 8 7.86 -1.22 -29.95
CA GLU A 8 6.73 -1.77 -30.69
C GLU A 8 5.85 -2.65 -29.79
N THR A 9 6.43 -3.53 -28.98
CA THR A 9 5.68 -4.39 -28.06
C THR A 9 4.89 -3.59 -27.03
N SER A 10 5.46 -2.52 -26.48
CA SER A 10 4.74 -1.70 -25.50
C SER A 10 3.60 -0.90 -26.14
N GLN A 11 3.78 -0.41 -27.37
CA GLN A 11 2.75 0.31 -28.09
C GLN A 11 1.57 -0.59 -28.48
N VAL A 12 1.82 -1.87 -28.75
CA VAL A 12 0.76 -2.86 -28.92
C VAL A 12 -0.08 -3.01 -27.66
N TYR A 13 0.54 -3.16 -26.50
CA TYR A 13 -0.22 -3.26 -25.23
C TYR A 13 -1.00 -2.00 -24.88
N GLU A 14 -0.48 -0.80 -25.16
CA GLU A 14 -1.21 0.44 -24.98
C GLU A 14 -2.48 0.49 -25.84
N ASN A 15 -2.37 0.16 -27.11
CA ASN A 15 -3.50 0.08 -28.05
C ASN A 15 -4.53 -0.95 -27.61
N ASP A 16 -4.07 -2.13 -27.15
CA ASP A 16 -4.93 -3.20 -26.66
C ASP A 16 -5.68 -2.79 -25.39
N MET A 17 -5.02 -2.10 -24.47
CA MET A 17 -5.68 -1.61 -23.25
C MET A 17 -6.81 -0.61 -23.58
N GLU A 18 -6.58 0.32 -24.50
CA GLU A 18 -7.62 1.25 -24.96
C GLU A 18 -8.77 0.54 -25.68
N LEU A 19 -8.43 -0.40 -26.56
CA LEU A 19 -9.40 -1.20 -27.28
C LEU A 19 -10.33 -1.95 -26.34
N TYR A 20 -9.76 -2.69 -25.39
CA TYR A 20 -10.54 -3.50 -24.45
C TYR A 20 -11.27 -2.65 -23.42
N LEU A 21 -10.75 -1.48 -23.03
CA LEU A 21 -11.51 -0.52 -22.25
C LEU A 21 -12.76 -0.03 -23.00
N SER A 22 -12.59 0.34 -24.27
CA SER A 22 -13.70 0.75 -25.13
C SER A 22 -14.74 -0.37 -25.31
N GLN A 23 -14.27 -1.60 -25.50
CA GLN A 23 -15.14 -2.79 -25.60
C GLN A 23 -15.93 -3.02 -24.29
N PHE A 24 -15.25 -2.97 -23.15
CA PHE A 24 -15.90 -3.08 -21.85
C PHE A 24 -16.99 -2.02 -21.67
N CYS A 25 -16.73 -0.75 -22.02
CA CYS A 25 -17.72 0.30 -21.93
C CYS A 25 -18.95 0.01 -22.80
N LYS A 26 -18.75 -0.49 -24.03
CA LYS A 26 -19.84 -0.88 -24.95
C LYS A 26 -20.66 -2.02 -24.38
N ASP A 27 -20.01 -3.09 -23.89
CA ASP A 27 -20.66 -4.29 -23.36
C ASP A 27 -21.49 -3.97 -22.10
N GLN A 28 -20.99 -3.06 -21.27
CA GLN A 28 -21.66 -2.63 -20.04
C GLN A 28 -22.61 -1.43 -20.25
N LYS A 29 -22.72 -0.89 -21.49
CA LYS A 29 -23.52 0.30 -21.84
C LYS A 29 -23.13 1.53 -21.02
N ILE A 30 -21.84 1.70 -20.78
CA ILE A 30 -21.26 2.84 -20.06
C ILE A 30 -21.00 3.95 -21.09
N GLU A 31 -21.62 5.10 -20.91
CA GLU A 31 -21.41 6.27 -21.79
C GLU A 31 -20.12 7.01 -21.44
N ASP A 32 -19.88 7.23 -20.14
CA ASP A 32 -18.69 7.91 -19.65
C ASP A 32 -18.13 7.21 -18.40
N ILE A 33 -17.03 6.52 -18.57
CA ILE A 33 -16.36 5.78 -17.47
C ILE A 33 -15.84 6.70 -16.36
N ARG A 34 -15.68 8.01 -16.61
CA ARG A 34 -15.26 8.99 -15.59
C ARG A 34 -16.28 9.11 -14.49
N GLN A 35 -17.57 8.98 -14.84
CA GLN A 35 -18.69 9.10 -13.89
C GLN A 35 -18.89 7.84 -13.07
N GLU A 36 -18.32 6.71 -13.53
CA GLU A 36 -18.46 5.42 -12.89
C GLU A 36 -17.65 5.31 -11.59
N SER A 37 -18.07 4.38 -10.73
CA SER A 37 -17.38 4.12 -9.48
C SER A 37 -15.99 3.49 -9.69
N GLN A 38 -15.13 3.57 -8.67
CA GLN A 38 -13.83 2.88 -8.68
C GLN A 38 -13.98 1.36 -8.84
N SER A 39 -15.11 0.78 -8.36
CA SER A 39 -15.38 -0.65 -8.52
C SER A 39 -15.61 -1.04 -9.97
N VAL A 40 -16.33 -0.21 -10.73
CA VAL A 40 -16.53 -0.41 -12.18
C VAL A 40 -15.21 -0.27 -12.93
N TRP A 41 -14.39 0.70 -12.56
CA TRP A 41 -13.03 0.85 -13.09
C TRP A 41 -12.18 -0.40 -12.84
N ASN A 42 -12.19 -0.92 -11.63
CA ASN A 42 -11.46 -2.14 -11.29
C ASN A 42 -11.96 -3.35 -12.10
N ALA A 43 -13.27 -3.44 -12.38
CA ALA A 43 -13.82 -4.48 -13.25
C ALA A 43 -13.32 -4.30 -14.69
N ALA A 44 -13.23 -3.06 -15.21
CA ALA A 44 -12.64 -2.78 -16.51
C ALA A 44 -11.16 -3.22 -16.59
N LEU A 45 -10.36 -2.95 -15.55
CA LEU A 45 -8.97 -3.41 -15.50
C LEU A 45 -8.86 -4.94 -15.54
N MET A 46 -9.75 -5.65 -14.83
CA MET A 46 -9.82 -7.11 -14.91
C MET A 46 -10.23 -7.62 -16.31
N TYR A 47 -11.13 -6.90 -16.97
CA TYR A 47 -11.53 -7.22 -18.34
C TYR A 47 -10.35 -7.04 -19.30
N ILE A 48 -9.62 -5.92 -19.20
CA ILE A 48 -8.41 -5.67 -20.00
C ILE A 48 -7.38 -6.77 -19.75
N LYS A 49 -7.12 -7.13 -18.48
CA LYS A 49 -6.19 -8.22 -18.15
C LYS A 49 -6.56 -9.52 -18.89
N ARG A 50 -7.83 -9.88 -18.88
CA ARG A 50 -8.31 -11.14 -19.48
C ARG A 50 -8.04 -11.21 -20.98
N HIS A 51 -8.00 -10.08 -21.65
CA HIS A 51 -7.90 -10.00 -23.11
C HIS A 51 -6.52 -9.58 -23.61
N ALA A 52 -5.88 -8.60 -22.98
CA ALA A 52 -4.58 -8.08 -23.37
C ALA A 52 -3.40 -8.86 -22.73
N PHE A 53 -3.60 -9.35 -21.50
CA PHE A 53 -2.56 -10.09 -20.75
C PHE A 53 -2.99 -11.52 -20.43
N ASN A 54 -3.59 -12.18 -21.41
CA ASN A 54 -4.15 -13.53 -21.27
C ASN A 54 -3.09 -14.63 -21.33
N GLU A 55 -1.96 -14.38 -21.97
CA GLU A 55 -0.91 -15.38 -22.08
C GLU A 55 -0.14 -15.48 -20.75
N PRO A 56 0.04 -16.71 -20.22
CA PRO A 56 0.91 -16.91 -19.10
C PRO A 56 2.32 -16.45 -19.50
N ASP A 57 2.93 -15.67 -18.61
CA ASP A 57 4.31 -15.20 -18.81
C ASP A 57 4.52 -14.04 -19.80
N CYS A 58 3.47 -13.41 -20.35
CA CYS A 58 3.59 -12.26 -21.25
C CYS A 58 4.38 -11.08 -20.65
N LEU A 59 4.41 -10.97 -19.33
CA LEU A 59 5.16 -9.95 -18.59
C LEU A 59 6.46 -10.46 -17.98
N LYS A 60 6.82 -11.72 -18.27
CA LYS A 60 8.08 -12.29 -17.79
C LYS A 60 9.21 -12.03 -18.79
N SER A 61 10.41 -11.90 -18.26
CA SER A 61 11.60 -11.78 -19.09
C SER A 61 11.79 -13.06 -19.91
N LYS A 62 11.97 -12.90 -21.22
CA LYS A 62 12.34 -14.00 -22.13
C LYS A 62 13.79 -14.44 -21.92
N GLU A 63 14.60 -13.58 -21.32
CA GLU A 63 15.95 -13.90 -20.91
C GLU A 63 15.89 -14.62 -19.56
N MET A 64 15.64 -15.93 -19.58
CA MET A 64 16.02 -16.77 -18.46
C MET A 64 17.54 -16.71 -18.36
N HIS A 65 18.05 -15.89 -17.47
CA HIS A 65 19.43 -15.99 -17.08
C HIS A 65 19.60 -17.34 -16.40
N ASN A 66 20.05 -18.31 -17.18
CA ASN A 66 20.67 -19.51 -16.66
C ASN A 66 21.85 -19.04 -15.84
N ILE A 67 21.67 -18.92 -14.54
CA ILE A 67 22.77 -18.91 -13.59
C ILE A 67 23.23 -20.35 -13.53
N ASP A 68 23.81 -20.83 -14.63
CA ASP A 68 24.55 -22.08 -14.69
C ASP A 68 25.74 -21.94 -13.75
N GLY A 69 25.64 -22.55 -12.60
CA GLY A 69 26.76 -22.76 -11.73
C GLY A 69 26.53 -22.65 -10.24
N PHE A 70 25.38 -22.29 -9.74
CA PHE A 70 25.10 -22.29 -8.32
C PHE A 70 23.84 -23.12 -8.00
N LEU A 71 24.08 -24.33 -7.49
CA LEU A 71 23.15 -25.24 -6.81
C LEU A 71 21.65 -24.86 -6.91
N GLY A 72 21.00 -25.27 -8.00
CA GLY A 72 19.61 -25.71 -7.99
C GLY A 72 18.49 -24.77 -7.56
N GLY A 73 18.70 -23.46 -7.49
CA GLY A 73 17.67 -22.53 -7.10
C GLY A 73 17.31 -21.57 -8.22
N TYR A 74 16.15 -21.75 -8.85
CA TYR A 74 15.55 -20.69 -9.68
C TYR A 74 15.31 -19.46 -8.80
N SER A 75 16.13 -18.44 -8.97
CA SER A 75 15.84 -17.15 -8.35
C SER A 75 14.71 -16.47 -9.12
N ASN A 76 13.55 -16.30 -8.53
CA ASN A 76 12.44 -15.48 -9.07
C ASN A 76 12.83 -13.99 -9.22
N TYR A 77 14.08 -13.66 -8.98
CA TYR A 77 14.59 -12.30 -8.87
C TYR A 77 14.52 -11.50 -10.18
N ASN A 78 14.61 -12.16 -11.34
CA ASN A 78 14.51 -11.56 -12.66
C ASN A 78 13.37 -12.18 -13.49
N ALA A 79 12.30 -12.63 -12.83
CA ALA A 79 11.19 -13.28 -13.51
C ALA A 79 10.41 -12.33 -14.44
N TYR A 80 10.52 -11.00 -14.23
CA TYR A 80 9.72 -10.00 -14.94
C TYR A 80 10.54 -9.15 -15.90
N ASP A 81 9.93 -8.78 -17.03
CA ASP A 81 10.45 -7.72 -17.90
C ASP A 81 10.11 -6.34 -17.30
N TYR A 82 10.99 -5.85 -16.43
CA TYR A 82 10.78 -4.58 -15.75
C TYR A 82 10.72 -3.37 -16.69
N LYS A 83 11.34 -3.43 -17.87
CA LYS A 83 11.25 -2.34 -18.86
C LYS A 83 9.84 -2.27 -19.44
N LEU A 84 9.28 -3.41 -19.82
CA LEU A 84 7.92 -3.50 -20.32
C LEU A 84 6.91 -3.11 -19.22
N ILE A 85 7.06 -3.66 -18.02
CA ILE A 85 6.16 -3.38 -16.89
C ILE A 85 6.20 -1.92 -16.50
N ASN A 86 7.38 -1.26 -16.54
CA ASN A 86 7.47 0.16 -16.26
C ASN A 86 6.66 1.01 -17.25
N ARG A 87 6.70 0.68 -18.56
CA ARG A 87 5.89 1.35 -19.57
C ARG A 87 4.39 1.11 -19.37
N ILE A 88 4.00 -0.14 -19.07
CA ILE A 88 2.61 -0.48 -18.74
C ILE A 88 2.17 0.30 -17.49
N CYS A 89 3.05 0.48 -16.51
CA CYS A 89 2.79 1.28 -15.31
C CYS A 89 2.55 2.75 -15.65
N ASP A 90 3.40 3.33 -16.50
CA ASP A 90 3.25 4.72 -16.95
C ASP A 90 1.91 4.92 -17.68
N TYR A 91 1.54 3.96 -18.53
CA TYR A 91 0.26 4.02 -19.23
C TYR A 91 -0.95 3.78 -18.32
N TYR A 92 -0.84 2.88 -17.34
CA TYR A 92 -1.87 2.69 -16.31
C TYR A 92 -2.12 3.98 -15.51
N ILE A 93 -1.06 4.66 -15.11
CA ILE A 93 -1.14 5.94 -14.39
C ILE A 93 -1.82 6.98 -15.28
N TYR A 94 -1.39 7.08 -16.55
CA TYR A 94 -2.01 7.96 -17.54
C TYR A 94 -3.52 7.71 -17.68
N MET A 95 -3.95 6.46 -17.84
CA MET A 95 -5.36 6.12 -17.91
C MET A 95 -6.12 6.52 -16.65
N CYS A 96 -5.55 6.24 -15.45
CA CYS A 96 -6.18 6.63 -14.19
C CYS A 96 -6.39 8.15 -14.11
N MET A 97 -5.41 8.95 -14.55
CA MET A 97 -5.53 10.42 -14.59
C MET A 97 -6.57 10.87 -15.60
N MET A 98 -6.55 10.31 -16.81
CA MET A 98 -7.49 10.68 -17.87
C MET A 98 -8.95 10.40 -17.51
N TYR A 99 -9.19 9.36 -16.71
CA TYR A 99 -10.54 8.93 -16.35
C TYR A 99 -10.93 9.28 -14.89
N ASP A 100 -10.16 10.15 -14.21
CA ASP A 100 -10.39 10.57 -12.80
C ASP A 100 -10.54 9.37 -11.85
N LYS A 101 -9.64 8.38 -12.00
CA LYS A 101 -9.61 7.16 -11.18
C LYS A 101 -8.42 7.17 -10.21
N GLU A 102 -8.56 6.40 -9.13
CA GLU A 102 -7.49 6.26 -8.14
C GLU A 102 -6.39 5.33 -8.68
N VAL A 103 -5.15 5.82 -8.65
CA VAL A 103 -3.98 4.95 -8.85
C VAL A 103 -3.80 4.08 -7.61
N SER A 104 -3.60 2.78 -7.78
CA SER A 104 -3.36 1.89 -6.64
C SER A 104 -2.60 0.63 -7.04
N ALA A 105 -1.85 0.06 -6.08
CA ALA A 105 -1.18 -1.22 -6.29
C ALA A 105 -2.17 -2.36 -6.58
N ILE A 106 -3.39 -2.28 -6.02
CA ILE A 106 -4.46 -3.24 -6.31
C ILE A 106 -4.93 -3.08 -7.75
N GLY A 107 -5.18 -1.84 -8.22
CA GLY A 107 -5.58 -1.59 -9.60
C GLY A 107 -4.54 -2.07 -10.60
N PHE A 108 -3.26 -1.80 -10.33
CA PHE A 108 -2.16 -2.29 -11.16
C PHE A 108 -2.06 -3.83 -11.15
N SER A 109 -2.26 -4.47 -9.99
CA SER A 109 -2.35 -5.92 -9.87
C SER A 109 -3.53 -6.50 -10.66
N LEU A 110 -4.69 -5.86 -10.64
CA LEU A 110 -5.87 -6.28 -11.42
C LEU A 110 -5.63 -6.18 -12.91
N LEU A 111 -4.88 -5.18 -13.36
CA LEU A 111 -4.53 -4.97 -14.77
C LEU A 111 -3.49 -6.00 -15.27
N THR A 112 -2.41 -6.19 -14.51
CA THR A 112 -1.24 -6.97 -14.97
C THR A 112 -1.27 -8.42 -14.51
N GLY A 113 -1.98 -8.71 -13.41
CA GLY A 113 -1.92 -10.01 -12.77
C GLY A 113 -0.73 -10.21 -11.86
N ILE A 114 0.15 -9.23 -11.72
CA ILE A 114 1.25 -9.26 -10.77
C ILE A 114 0.68 -9.13 -9.36
N ASP A 115 1.11 -10.00 -8.46
CA ASP A 115 0.61 -9.98 -7.09
C ASP A 115 0.95 -8.65 -6.38
N ARG A 116 -0.01 -8.13 -5.62
CA ARG A 116 0.13 -6.84 -4.93
C ARG A 116 1.29 -6.82 -3.92
N TYR A 117 1.60 -7.98 -3.30
CA TYR A 117 2.73 -8.06 -2.37
C TYR A 117 4.05 -7.96 -3.11
N THR A 118 4.13 -8.53 -4.32
CA THR A 118 5.29 -8.33 -5.20
C THR A 118 5.49 -6.85 -5.53
N ILE A 119 4.41 -6.14 -5.88
CA ILE A 119 4.47 -4.69 -6.15
C ILE A 119 4.89 -3.90 -4.90
N ALA A 120 4.38 -4.29 -3.73
CA ALA A 120 4.76 -3.66 -2.47
C ALA A 120 6.25 -3.88 -2.12
N THR A 121 6.77 -5.10 -2.35
CA THR A 121 8.21 -5.39 -2.14
C THR A 121 9.11 -4.60 -3.09
N TRP A 122 8.65 -4.25 -4.28
CA TRP A 122 9.40 -3.39 -5.19
C TRP A 122 9.58 -1.97 -4.65
N ARG A 123 8.60 -1.46 -3.90
CA ARG A 123 8.67 -0.13 -3.28
C ARG A 123 9.67 -0.09 -2.12
N ASP A 124 9.79 -1.17 -1.36
CA ASP A 124 10.56 -1.20 -0.13
C ASP A 124 12.07 -1.34 -0.42
N GLU A 125 12.86 -0.31 -0.10
CA GLU A 125 14.28 -0.21 -0.43
C GLU A 125 15.18 -1.28 0.22
N GLY A 126 14.68 -1.99 1.23
CA GLY A 126 15.41 -3.05 1.95
C GLY A 126 15.48 -4.38 1.22
N THR A 127 14.74 -4.55 0.14
CA THR A 127 14.73 -5.79 -0.65
C THR A 127 15.76 -5.70 -1.77
N LYS A 128 16.27 -6.86 -2.19
CA LYS A 128 17.21 -6.97 -3.33
C LYS A 128 16.49 -6.69 -4.67
N SER A 129 15.72 -5.62 -4.78
CA SER A 129 14.98 -5.21 -5.97
C SER A 129 15.91 -4.56 -7.00
N SER A 130 15.57 -4.70 -8.29
CA SER A 130 16.28 -3.96 -9.32
C SER A 130 15.90 -2.47 -9.26
N PRO A 131 16.75 -1.54 -9.72
CA PRO A 131 16.40 -0.11 -9.77
C PRO A 131 15.07 0.15 -10.47
N LEU A 132 14.79 -0.53 -11.58
CA LEU A 132 13.53 -0.37 -12.33
C LEU A 132 12.31 -0.87 -11.56
N SER A 133 12.43 -1.97 -10.82
CA SER A 133 11.31 -2.46 -10.00
C SER A 133 11.02 -1.49 -8.85
N SER A 134 12.06 -0.93 -8.23
CA SER A 134 11.91 0.10 -7.20
C SER A 134 11.19 1.34 -7.74
N ASP A 135 11.55 1.79 -8.94
CA ASP A 135 10.90 2.92 -9.60
C ASP A 135 9.40 2.67 -9.84
N ILE A 136 9.02 1.48 -10.28
CA ILE A 136 7.62 1.09 -10.48
C ILE A 136 6.85 1.17 -9.15
N GLY A 137 7.40 0.59 -8.09
CA GLY A 137 6.77 0.59 -6.78
C GLY A 137 6.60 2.00 -6.21
N LYS A 138 7.61 2.85 -6.35
CA LYS A 138 7.58 4.27 -5.94
C LYS A 138 6.55 5.06 -6.76
N LYS A 139 6.59 4.97 -8.10
CA LYS A 139 5.60 5.63 -8.97
C LYS A 139 4.17 5.33 -8.56
N ILE A 140 3.81 4.07 -8.36
CA ILE A 140 2.45 3.69 -7.94
C ILE A 140 2.10 4.33 -6.59
N SER A 141 3.05 4.40 -5.65
CA SER A 141 2.83 5.03 -4.34
C SER A 141 2.63 6.54 -4.46
N ASP A 142 3.51 7.22 -5.20
CA ASP A 142 3.52 8.68 -5.35
C ASP A 142 2.26 9.16 -6.09
N PHE A 143 1.94 8.50 -7.21
CA PHE A 143 0.73 8.83 -7.97
C PHE A 143 -0.57 8.43 -7.27
N ARG A 144 -0.53 7.48 -6.35
CA ARG A 144 -1.65 7.21 -5.46
C ARG A 144 -1.88 8.36 -4.49
N GLU A 145 -0.82 8.87 -3.85
CA GLU A 145 -0.90 10.04 -2.98
C GLU A 145 -1.47 11.23 -3.75
N GLU A 146 -0.95 11.51 -4.96
CA GLU A 146 -1.43 12.59 -5.82
C GLU A 146 -2.92 12.43 -6.18
N SER A 147 -3.35 11.23 -6.59
CA SER A 147 -4.75 10.97 -6.93
C SER A 147 -5.71 11.14 -5.76
N LEU A 148 -5.26 10.83 -4.53
CA LEU A 148 -6.04 11.03 -3.31
C LEU A 148 -6.06 12.50 -2.90
N SER A 149 -4.94 13.22 -3.02
CA SER A 149 -4.85 14.64 -2.70
C SER A 149 -5.72 15.48 -3.66
N ALA A 150 -5.71 15.16 -4.95
CA ALA A 150 -6.57 15.81 -5.94
C ALA A 150 -8.07 15.61 -5.63
N LYS A 151 -8.46 14.39 -5.19
CA LYS A 151 -9.83 14.10 -4.76
C LYS A 151 -10.20 14.84 -3.47
N LEU A 152 -9.25 15.01 -2.55
CA LEU A 152 -9.44 15.79 -1.34
C LEU A 152 -9.68 17.27 -1.67
N ALA A 153 -8.88 17.82 -2.58
CA ALA A 153 -8.98 19.23 -3.02
C ALA A 153 -10.30 19.55 -3.73
N THR A 154 -10.85 18.60 -4.48
CA THR A 154 -12.11 18.82 -5.23
C THR A 154 -13.36 18.67 -4.35
N ALA A 155 -13.25 18.26 -3.11
CA ALA A 155 -14.34 18.11 -2.12
C ALA A 155 -15.56 17.28 -2.60
N LYS A 156 -15.44 16.54 -3.69
CA LYS A 156 -16.54 15.74 -4.28
C LYS A 156 -16.93 14.53 -3.42
N ARG A 157 -16.15 14.18 -2.42
CA ARG A 157 -16.39 13.04 -1.50
C ARG A 157 -16.11 13.48 -0.06
N ASN A 158 -16.54 12.65 0.90
CA ASN A 158 -16.26 12.89 2.31
C ASN A 158 -14.74 13.05 2.54
N PRO A 159 -14.25 14.24 2.86
CA PRO A 159 -12.82 14.53 2.97
C PRO A 159 -12.16 13.76 4.13
N VAL A 160 -12.92 13.41 5.17
CA VAL A 160 -12.42 12.72 6.37
C VAL A 160 -11.86 11.34 6.04
N GLY A 161 -12.56 10.59 5.18
CA GLY A 161 -12.09 9.26 4.78
C GLY A 161 -10.77 9.32 3.97
N ILE A 162 -10.68 10.25 3.03
CA ILE A 162 -9.47 10.44 2.22
C ILE A 162 -8.32 10.90 3.12
N LEU A 163 -8.56 11.87 4.00
CA LEU A 163 -7.57 12.40 4.91
C LEU A 163 -7.05 11.32 5.89
N ALA A 164 -7.93 10.43 6.37
CA ALA A 164 -7.53 9.29 7.20
C ALA A 164 -6.59 8.33 6.46
N ILE A 165 -6.83 8.07 5.16
CA ILE A 165 -5.96 7.24 4.33
C ILE A 165 -4.60 7.94 4.13
N LEU A 166 -4.59 9.23 3.77
CA LEU A 166 -3.38 10.03 3.59
C LEU A 166 -2.55 10.12 4.87
N ASN A 167 -3.21 10.31 6.03
CA ASN A 167 -2.52 10.30 7.32
C ASN A 167 -1.88 8.94 7.61
N ARG A 168 -2.62 7.86 7.42
CA ARG A 168 -2.13 6.51 7.74
C ARG A 168 -0.96 6.06 6.86
N HIS A 169 -0.99 6.37 5.57
CA HIS A 169 -0.05 5.82 4.60
C HIS A 169 1.05 6.80 4.18
N TYR A 170 0.79 8.11 4.27
CA TYR A 170 1.70 9.15 3.77
C TYR A 170 2.08 10.18 4.85
N GLY A 171 1.64 9.98 6.09
CA GLY A 171 2.02 10.85 7.20
C GLY A 171 1.39 12.25 7.16
N TRP A 172 0.29 12.44 6.45
CA TRP A 172 -0.45 13.70 6.44
C TRP A 172 -1.06 13.97 7.81
N ASN A 173 -0.96 15.23 8.29
CA ASN A 173 -1.55 15.58 9.57
C ASN A 173 -3.06 15.76 9.46
N LEU A 174 -3.78 15.18 10.41
CA LEU A 174 -5.20 15.50 10.59
C LEU A 174 -5.34 16.92 11.15
N PRO A 175 -6.37 17.70 10.71
CA PRO A 175 -6.66 19.00 11.31
C PRO A 175 -6.81 18.88 12.84
N GLY A 176 -6.10 19.72 13.59
CA GLY A 176 -6.14 19.75 15.05
C GLY A 176 -5.17 18.79 15.76
N VAL A 177 -4.37 18.01 15.03
CA VAL A 177 -3.32 17.18 15.63
C VAL A 177 -1.97 17.80 15.31
N SER A 178 -1.29 18.37 16.32
CA SER A 178 0.06 18.92 16.11
C SER A 178 1.08 17.78 15.93
N ARG A 179 2.14 18.02 15.14
CA ARG A 179 3.26 17.08 14.97
C ARG A 179 3.93 16.72 16.31
N GLU A 180 3.89 17.63 17.27
CA GLU A 180 4.49 17.41 18.59
C GLU A 180 3.76 16.33 19.38
N GLN A 181 2.44 16.16 19.19
CA GLN A 181 1.68 15.11 19.86
C GLN A 181 1.95 13.71 19.24
N GLN A 182 2.45 13.64 18.02
CA GLN A 182 2.80 12.35 17.39
C GLN A 182 4.15 11.81 17.85
N ASN A 183 5.05 12.68 18.33
CA ASN A 183 6.38 12.29 18.81
C ASN A 183 6.38 11.84 20.29
N HIS A 184 5.29 12.02 21.03
CA HIS A 184 5.19 11.61 22.43
C HIS A 184 4.84 10.12 22.64
N LYS A 185 5.16 9.26 21.69
CA LYS A 185 5.22 7.81 21.93
C LYS A 185 6.59 7.33 22.43
N GLN A 186 7.46 8.20 22.91
CA GLN A 186 8.51 7.75 23.81
C GLN A 186 7.84 7.25 25.09
N ALA A 187 7.93 5.95 25.32
CA ALA A 187 7.52 5.40 26.60
C ALA A 187 8.20 6.22 27.70
N LEU A 188 7.41 6.86 28.57
CA LEU A 188 7.92 7.57 29.72
C LEU A 188 8.83 6.59 30.47
N THR A 189 10.09 6.91 30.59
CA THR A 189 11.02 6.16 31.40
C THR A 189 10.69 6.38 32.88
N ALA A 190 11.09 5.50 33.76
CA ALA A 190 10.83 5.65 35.20
C ALA A 190 11.39 6.96 35.77
N SER A 191 12.36 7.58 35.08
CA SER A 191 12.93 8.90 35.38
C SER A 191 12.05 10.08 34.96
N ASP A 192 11.11 9.88 34.03
CA ASP A 192 10.20 10.90 33.53
C ASP A 192 8.92 11.02 34.38
N LEU A 193 8.72 10.05 35.30
CA LEU A 193 7.62 10.12 36.25
C LEU A 193 7.98 11.10 37.35
N PRO A 194 7.04 12.02 37.72
CA PRO A 194 7.25 12.86 38.88
C PRO A 194 7.55 11.96 40.07
N GLN A 195 8.76 12.04 40.60
CA GLN A 195 9.09 11.38 41.85
C GLN A 195 8.18 12.01 42.89
N LEU A 196 7.21 11.25 43.39
CA LEU A 196 6.51 11.57 44.62
C LEU A 196 7.60 11.81 45.67
N GLY A 197 7.76 13.11 46.03
CA GLY A 197 8.84 13.53 46.88
C GLY A 197 8.97 12.62 48.08
N SER A 198 10.18 12.23 48.38
CA SER A 198 10.50 11.50 49.61
C SER A 198 9.80 12.27 50.74
N ILE A 199 8.81 11.68 51.33
CA ILE A 199 8.21 12.15 52.59
C ILE A 199 9.34 12.10 53.57
N ASN A 200 9.99 13.26 53.78
CA ASN A 200 10.96 13.44 54.84
C ASN A 200 10.33 12.92 56.13
N GLY A 201 10.95 11.93 56.70
CA GLY A 201 10.53 11.28 57.92
C GLY A 201 10.41 12.23 59.09
N GLN A 202 9.24 12.75 59.28
CA GLN A 202 8.75 13.32 60.54
C GLN A 202 7.23 13.16 60.53
N ASN A 203 6.76 12.04 60.96
CA ASN A 203 5.48 11.72 61.61
C ASN A 203 5.11 10.25 61.53
N THR A 204 6.03 9.39 61.97
CA THR A 204 5.72 8.00 62.29
C THR A 204 5.58 7.81 63.78
N SER A 205 4.70 8.59 64.44
CA SER A 205 4.42 8.36 65.85
C SER A 205 2.93 8.30 66.19
N MET A 206 2.06 8.12 65.22
CA MET A 206 0.63 7.96 65.54
C MET A 206 -0.06 6.97 64.60
N LEU A 207 0.32 5.74 64.64
CA LEU A 207 -0.52 4.60 64.17
C LEU A 207 0.05 3.25 64.63
N ASN A 208 0.36 3.19 65.96
CA ASN A 208 0.45 1.96 66.67
C ASN A 208 -0.59 2.00 67.73
N ASP A 209 -1.81 1.71 67.41
CA ASP A 209 -2.73 1.17 68.41
C ASP A 209 -3.85 0.39 67.75
N SER A 210 -3.96 -0.85 68.28
CA SER A 210 -5.14 -1.69 68.31
C SER A 210 -5.72 -2.32 67.06
N GLY A 211 -5.70 -3.60 67.04
CA GLY A 211 -6.67 -4.42 66.33
C GLY A 211 -6.19 -5.83 65.96
N ALA A 212 -5.76 -6.54 67.00
CA ALA A 212 -5.77 -8.01 66.91
C ALA A 212 -7.21 -8.47 66.72
N TYR A 213 -7.47 -9.14 65.64
CA TYR A 213 -8.61 -10.06 65.54
C TYR A 213 -8.12 -11.45 65.15
N ASP A 214 -8.38 -12.27 66.10
CA ASP A 214 -8.16 -13.69 66.19
C ASP A 214 -8.66 -14.50 64.99
N SER A 215 -7.84 -15.43 64.64
CA SER A 215 -8.19 -16.63 63.90
C SER A 215 -9.22 -17.45 64.69
N ASN A 216 -10.18 -18.02 63.98
CA ASN A 216 -10.68 -19.42 64.12
C ASN A 216 -12.12 -19.51 63.59
N ASN A 217 -12.30 -20.30 62.60
CA ASN A 217 -13.20 -21.46 62.46
C ASN A 217 -13.28 -21.77 60.97
N ALA A 218 -12.72 -22.79 60.49
CA ALA A 218 -13.00 -24.22 60.55
C ALA A 218 -14.48 -24.56 60.26
N ASP A 219 -14.54 -25.41 59.26
CA ASP A 219 -15.55 -26.45 59.02
C ASP A 219 -16.82 -26.18 58.25
N ALA A 220 -16.87 -26.83 57.12
CA ALA A 220 -17.75 -27.97 56.77
C ALA A 220 -19.05 -27.65 56.00
N ASN A 221 -19.18 -28.50 54.96
CA ASN A 221 -20.42 -29.04 54.32
C ASN A 221 -21.25 -28.08 53.44
N GLU A 222 -21.42 -28.38 52.24
CA GLU A 222 -21.94 -29.46 51.42
C GLU A 222 -21.64 -29.17 49.96
#